data_4b3cd5ec00ca656203ab640597ed5082
#
_entry.id   4b3cd5ec00ca656203ab640597ed5082
#
_cell.length_a   1.000
_cell.length_b   1.000
_cell.length_c   1.000
_cell.angle_alpha   90.00
_cell.angle_beta   90.00
_cell.angle_gamma   90.00
#
_symmetry.space_group_name_H-M   'P 1'
#
loop_
_entity.id
_entity.type
_entity.pdbx_description
1 polymer ?
#
loop_
_entity_poly.entity_id
_entity_poly.type
_entity_poly.pdbx_seq_one_letter_code
_entity_poly.pdbx_strand_id
1 'polypeptide(L)'
;MAALSNSQRENLMAELSGLRRFCYSLTGNNADADDLLQATVERILQKGMPGDANPMKWSYRVCRNVWIDELRSREVRARYPETVDESEASLATEAIAESEREVAAVSAALAQLPEEQRLALTLVTIDGKTYAEAAAILNVPTGTIMSRIARARKQLLQTLNSGTTEQ
;
A
#
# COMPACT_ATOMS: atom_id res chain seq x y z
N MET A 1 -8.61 -7.00 26.67
CA MET A 1 -7.84 -7.00 25.43
C MET A 1 -7.24 -8.38 25.24
N ALA A 2 -7.63 -9.05 24.19
CA ALA A 2 -7.08 -10.37 23.92
C ALA A 2 -5.70 -10.20 23.30
N ALA A 3 -4.66 -10.64 24.01
CA ALA A 3 -3.32 -10.72 23.43
C ALA A 3 -3.34 -11.66 22.21
N LEU A 4 -2.54 -11.35 21.19
CA LEU A 4 -2.40 -12.22 20.04
C LEU A 4 -1.91 -13.60 20.47
N SER A 5 -2.51 -14.65 19.93
CA SER A 5 -1.99 -16.02 20.09
C SER A 5 -0.63 -16.15 19.38
N ASN A 6 0.16 -17.15 19.74
CA ASN A 6 1.44 -17.40 19.08
C ASN A 6 1.27 -17.60 17.57
N SER A 7 0.25 -18.34 17.15
CA SER A 7 -0.07 -18.55 15.73
C SER A 7 -0.43 -17.23 15.02
N GLN A 8 -1.20 -16.36 15.66
CA GLN A 8 -1.53 -15.04 15.11
C GLN A 8 -0.29 -14.15 14.96
N ARG A 9 0.63 -14.21 15.91
CA ARG A 9 1.91 -13.48 15.83
C ARG A 9 2.80 -13.99 14.70
N GLU A 10 2.95 -15.31 14.57
CA GLU A 10 3.71 -15.93 13.49
C GLU A 10 3.15 -15.57 12.12
N ASN A 11 1.83 -15.63 11.95
CA ASN A 11 1.15 -15.23 10.72
C ASN A 11 1.34 -13.74 10.41
N LEU A 12 1.25 -12.88 11.42
CA LEU A 12 1.50 -11.45 11.24
C LEU A 12 2.95 -11.19 10.81
N MET A 13 3.91 -11.88 11.43
CA MET A 13 5.33 -11.79 11.06
C MET A 13 5.57 -12.23 9.61
N ALA A 14 4.93 -13.29 9.17
CA ALA A 14 5.03 -13.78 7.80
C ALA A 14 4.46 -12.78 6.76
N GLU A 15 3.48 -11.98 7.15
CA GLU A 15 2.84 -10.99 6.27
C GLU A 15 3.49 -9.61 6.29
N LEU A 16 4.49 -9.35 7.15
CA LEU A 16 5.08 -8.01 7.30
C LEU A 16 5.65 -7.45 6.00
N SER A 17 6.33 -8.27 5.20
CA SER A 17 6.89 -7.84 3.92
C SER A 17 5.81 -7.41 2.92
N GLY A 18 4.75 -8.20 2.79
CA GLY A 18 3.59 -7.87 1.95
C GLY A 18 2.85 -6.65 2.46
N LEU A 19 2.67 -6.57 3.77
CA LEU A 19 2.01 -5.44 4.41
C LEU A 19 2.80 -4.14 4.22
N ARG A 20 4.13 -4.19 4.26
CA ARG A 20 5.00 -3.05 3.96
C ARG A 20 4.83 -2.57 2.52
N ARG A 21 4.81 -3.47 1.55
CA ARG A 21 4.55 -3.12 0.15
C ARG A 21 3.16 -2.51 -0.04
N PHE A 22 2.17 -3.00 0.67
CA PHE A 22 0.83 -2.42 0.69
C PHE A 22 0.83 -0.99 1.27
N CYS A 23 1.54 -0.77 2.38
CA CYS A 23 1.74 0.56 2.96
C CYS A 23 2.40 1.51 1.94
N TYR A 24 3.41 1.05 1.22
CA TYR A 24 4.05 1.83 0.16
C TYR A 24 3.08 2.18 -0.97
N SER A 25 2.23 1.24 -1.38
CA SER A 25 1.19 1.48 -2.40
C SER A 25 0.17 2.54 -1.97
N LEU A 26 -0.08 2.66 -0.67
CA LEU A 26 -0.98 3.68 -0.11
C LEU A 26 -0.30 5.05 0.01
N THR A 27 0.94 5.09 0.45
CA THR A 27 1.64 6.32 0.85
C THR A 27 2.50 6.93 -0.26
N GLY A 28 3.08 6.12 -1.13
CA GLY A 28 3.94 6.53 -2.23
C GLY A 28 5.39 6.83 -1.87
N ASN A 29 5.80 6.69 -0.60
CA ASN A 29 7.18 6.85 -0.17
C ASN A 29 7.56 5.93 0.99
N ASN A 30 8.85 5.67 1.15
CA ASN A 30 9.34 4.70 2.14
C ASN A 30 9.14 5.17 3.58
N ALA A 31 9.35 6.44 3.87
CA ALA A 31 9.24 6.99 5.22
C ALA A 31 7.80 6.87 5.75
N ASP A 32 6.82 7.31 4.99
CA ASP A 32 5.40 7.20 5.35
C ASP A 32 4.92 5.74 5.37
N ALA A 33 5.46 4.89 4.48
CA ALA A 33 5.15 3.46 4.48
C ALA A 33 5.61 2.78 5.76
N ASP A 34 6.81 3.07 6.23
CA ASP A 34 7.35 2.53 7.48
C ASP A 34 6.55 3.03 8.70
N ASP A 35 6.18 4.30 8.73
CA ASP A 35 5.33 4.89 9.77
C ASP A 35 3.94 4.25 9.79
N LEU A 36 3.34 4.05 8.63
CA LEU A 36 2.04 3.39 8.52
C LEU A 36 2.10 1.92 8.95
N LEU A 37 3.15 1.20 8.56
CA LEU A 37 3.37 -0.17 9.00
C LEU A 37 3.49 -0.26 10.52
N GLN A 38 4.31 0.60 11.13
CA GLN A 38 4.48 0.66 12.58
C GLN A 38 3.15 0.95 13.27
N ALA A 39 2.43 1.96 12.84
CA ALA A 39 1.12 2.32 13.41
C ALA A 39 0.11 1.18 13.28
N THR A 40 0.14 0.45 12.16
CA THR A 40 -0.72 -0.72 11.94
C THR A 40 -0.40 -1.85 12.92
N VAL A 41 0.88 -2.21 13.06
CA VAL A 41 1.33 -3.25 13.97
C VAL A 41 1.00 -2.87 15.43
N GLU A 42 1.28 -1.65 15.83
CA GLU A 42 0.94 -1.14 17.17
C GLU A 42 -0.58 -1.24 17.44
N ARG A 43 -1.40 -0.86 16.45
CA ARG A 43 -2.86 -0.96 16.56
C ARG A 43 -3.32 -2.39 16.76
N ILE A 44 -2.74 -3.34 16.02
CA ILE A 44 -3.05 -4.77 16.15
C ILE A 44 -2.61 -5.31 17.49
N LEU A 45 -1.42 -4.95 17.97
CA LEU A 45 -0.92 -5.38 19.27
C LEU A 45 -1.73 -4.83 20.45
N GLN A 46 -2.20 -3.59 20.34
CA GLN A 46 -3.00 -2.94 21.39
C GLN A 46 -4.45 -3.45 21.45
N LYS A 47 -5.08 -3.61 20.28
CA LYS A 47 -6.50 -3.98 20.21
C LYS A 47 -6.73 -5.48 20.11
N GLY A 48 -5.70 -6.23 19.77
CA GLY A 48 -5.80 -7.66 19.50
C GLY A 48 -6.46 -7.95 18.16
N MET A 49 -6.72 -9.23 17.96
CA MET A 49 -7.37 -9.77 16.76
C MET A 49 -8.42 -10.79 17.21
N PRO A 50 -9.62 -10.78 16.61
CA PRO A 50 -10.61 -11.83 16.89
C PRO A 50 -10.04 -13.22 16.65
N GLY A 51 -10.41 -14.19 17.50
CA GLY A 51 -9.86 -15.55 17.43
C GLY A 51 -10.20 -16.31 16.14
N ASP A 52 -11.31 -15.94 15.52
CA ASP A 52 -11.79 -16.49 14.25
C ASP A 52 -11.35 -15.66 13.02
N ALA A 53 -10.65 -14.54 13.24
CA ALA A 53 -10.20 -13.70 12.14
C ALA A 53 -9.03 -14.35 11.37
N ASN A 54 -9.08 -14.23 10.05
CA ASN A 54 -7.92 -14.52 9.22
C ASN A 54 -6.86 -13.42 9.42
N PRO A 55 -5.67 -13.74 9.97
CA PRO A 55 -4.67 -12.73 10.33
C PRO A 55 -4.21 -11.87 9.14
N MET A 56 -4.06 -12.47 7.96
CA MET A 56 -3.70 -11.76 6.74
C MET A 56 -4.75 -10.70 6.40
N LYS A 57 -6.00 -11.11 6.22
CA LYS A 57 -7.08 -10.17 5.87
C LYS A 57 -7.26 -9.08 6.92
N TRP A 58 -7.16 -9.45 8.19
CA TRP A 58 -7.31 -8.54 9.31
C TRP A 58 -6.24 -7.45 9.31
N SER A 59 -4.97 -7.83 9.16
CA SER A 59 -3.85 -6.88 9.16
C SER A 59 -3.93 -5.87 8.01
N TYR A 60 -4.26 -6.30 6.80
CA TYR A 60 -4.44 -5.40 5.66
C TYR A 60 -5.62 -4.44 5.85
N ARG A 61 -6.73 -4.92 6.43
CA ARG A 61 -7.88 -4.06 6.76
C ARG A 61 -7.55 -3.02 7.82
N VAL A 62 -6.84 -3.42 8.87
CA VAL A 62 -6.37 -2.49 9.91
C VAL A 62 -5.46 -1.44 9.30
N CYS A 63 -4.51 -1.85 8.45
CA CYS A 63 -3.62 -0.93 7.73
C CYS A 63 -4.41 0.10 6.92
N ARG A 64 -5.37 -0.35 6.14
CA ARG A 64 -6.21 0.56 5.34
C ARG A 64 -7.00 1.52 6.22
N ASN A 65 -7.57 1.06 7.32
CA ASN A 65 -8.31 1.89 8.25
C ASN A 65 -7.41 2.93 8.92
N VAL A 66 -6.21 2.54 9.35
CA VAL A 66 -5.21 3.48 9.91
C VAL A 66 -4.86 4.56 8.89
N TRP A 67 -4.69 4.18 7.62
CA TRP A 67 -4.41 5.13 6.54
C TRP A 67 -5.56 6.09 6.29
N ILE A 68 -6.79 5.60 6.26
CA ILE A 68 -7.98 6.46 6.11
C ILE A 68 -8.09 7.46 7.26
N ASP A 69 -7.84 7.02 8.49
CA ASP A 69 -7.83 7.89 9.67
C ASP A 69 -6.73 8.95 9.56
N GLU A 70 -5.55 8.58 9.08
CA GLU A 70 -4.43 9.52 8.85
C GLU A 70 -4.77 10.56 7.78
N LEU A 71 -5.38 10.15 6.67
CA LEU A 71 -5.81 11.08 5.61
C LEU A 71 -6.84 12.08 6.14
N ARG A 72 -7.80 11.63 6.93
CA ARG A 72 -8.79 12.52 7.56
C ARG A 72 -8.12 13.50 8.52
N SER A 73 -7.15 13.04 9.30
CA SER A 73 -6.37 13.87 10.21
C SER A 73 -5.56 14.93 9.46
N ARG A 74 -4.94 14.57 8.34
CA ARG A 74 -4.21 15.51 7.46
C ARG A 74 -5.15 16.53 6.84
N GLU A 75 -6.33 16.13 6.42
CA GLU A 75 -7.34 17.02 5.85
C GLU A 75 -7.82 18.06 6.88
N VAL A 76 -8.07 17.65 8.11
CA VAL A 76 -8.43 18.55 9.22
C VAL A 76 -7.29 19.52 9.53
N ARG A 77 -6.04 19.07 9.60
CA ARG A 77 -4.86 19.91 9.82
C ARG A 77 -4.64 20.92 8.70
N ALA A 78 -4.92 20.57 7.45
CA ALA A 78 -4.82 21.48 6.31
C ALA A 78 -5.83 22.63 6.36
N ARG A 79 -6.98 22.45 7.03
CA ARG A 79 -7.99 23.50 7.25
C ARG A 79 -7.58 24.51 8.33
N TYR A 80 -6.69 24.12 9.23
CA TYR A 80 -6.16 24.94 10.31
C TYR A 80 -4.63 24.90 10.27
N PRO A 81 -3.97 25.71 9.39
CA PRO A 81 -2.52 25.66 9.26
C PRO A 81 -1.85 26.28 10.48
N GLU A 82 -1.45 25.45 11.42
CA GLU A 82 -0.36 25.77 12.35
C GLU A 82 0.91 25.13 11.79
N THR A 83 1.82 25.99 11.33
CA THR A 83 3.20 25.72 10.89
C THR A 83 3.47 24.32 10.34
N VAL A 84 3.50 24.25 9.03
CA VAL A 84 3.92 23.08 8.26
C VAL A 84 5.42 22.87 8.48
N ASP A 85 5.79 21.80 9.14
CA ASP A 85 7.06 21.16 8.86
C ASP A 85 6.95 20.53 7.46
N GLU A 86 7.46 21.26 6.47
CA GLU A 86 7.71 20.69 5.17
C GLU A 86 8.73 19.57 5.35
N SER A 87 8.25 18.34 5.39
CA SER A 87 9.08 17.18 5.19
C SER A 87 9.65 17.28 3.78
N GLU A 88 10.86 17.82 3.68
CA GLU A 88 11.60 17.90 2.44
C GLU A 88 11.69 16.50 1.84
N ALA A 89 11.07 16.32 0.67
CA ALA A 89 11.37 15.21 -0.19
C ALA A 89 12.86 15.31 -0.55
N SER A 90 13.69 14.52 0.09
CA SER A 90 15.09 14.39 -0.24
C SER A 90 15.21 13.84 -1.65
N LEU A 91 15.42 14.73 -2.59
CA LEU A 91 15.88 14.37 -3.93
C LEU A 91 17.36 13.97 -3.80
N ALA A 92 17.62 12.73 -3.47
CA ALA A 92 18.93 12.16 -3.63
C ALA A 92 19.19 11.96 -5.12
N THR A 93 19.87 12.93 -5.71
CA THR A 93 20.34 12.85 -7.09
C THR A 93 21.67 12.09 -7.09
N GLU A 94 21.60 10.76 -7.10
CA GLU A 94 22.77 9.93 -7.37
C GLU A 94 22.64 9.28 -8.74
N ALA A 95 23.78 9.01 -9.41
CA ALA A 95 23.84 8.34 -10.70
C ALA A 95 23.20 6.95 -10.59
N ILE A 96 21.97 6.83 -11.07
CA ILE A 96 21.15 5.65 -10.98
C ILE A 96 21.53 4.69 -12.10
N ALA A 97 21.85 3.43 -11.79
CA ALA A 97 22.09 2.37 -12.76
C ALA A 97 20.85 2.16 -13.65
N GLU A 98 21.02 1.64 -14.87
CA GLU A 98 19.92 1.49 -15.85
C GLU A 98 18.75 0.65 -15.31
N SER A 99 19.04 -0.41 -14.54
CA SER A 99 18.03 -1.23 -13.85
C SER A 99 17.24 -0.46 -12.80
N GLU A 100 17.88 0.49 -12.11
CA GLU A 100 17.21 1.36 -11.14
C GLU A 100 16.32 2.40 -11.84
N ARG A 101 16.69 2.85 -13.01
CA ARG A 101 15.85 3.73 -13.85
C ARG A 101 14.58 3.03 -14.32
N GLU A 102 14.68 1.74 -14.72
CA GLU A 102 13.52 0.95 -15.11
C GLU A 102 12.58 0.74 -13.91
N VAL A 103 13.12 0.41 -12.74
CA VAL A 103 12.33 0.30 -11.50
C VAL A 103 11.70 1.63 -11.13
N ALA A 104 12.42 2.73 -11.23
CA ALA A 104 11.89 4.06 -10.97
C ALA A 104 10.78 4.44 -11.95
N ALA A 105 10.90 4.08 -13.23
CA ALA A 105 9.88 4.32 -14.25
C ALA A 105 8.59 3.53 -13.94
N VAL A 106 8.71 2.27 -13.56
CA VAL A 106 7.57 1.43 -13.16
C VAL A 106 6.92 1.98 -11.89
N SER A 107 7.70 2.36 -10.88
CA SER A 107 7.19 2.98 -9.65
C SER A 107 6.43 4.28 -9.92
N ALA A 108 6.96 5.13 -10.80
CA ALA A 108 6.31 6.37 -11.21
C ALA A 108 4.99 6.10 -11.96
N ALA A 109 4.98 5.11 -12.85
CA ALA A 109 3.78 4.71 -13.58
C ALA A 109 2.71 4.13 -12.64
N LEU A 110 3.10 3.33 -11.65
CA LEU A 110 2.20 2.82 -10.61
C LEU A 110 1.60 3.96 -9.77
N ALA A 111 2.41 4.96 -9.42
CA ALA A 111 1.95 6.12 -8.65
C ALA A 111 0.89 6.94 -9.40
N GLN A 112 0.86 6.91 -10.72
CA GLN A 112 -0.14 7.60 -11.55
C GLN A 112 -1.48 6.85 -11.64
N LEU A 113 -1.51 5.57 -11.28
CA LEU A 113 -2.75 4.81 -11.24
C LEU A 113 -3.69 5.35 -10.15
N PRO A 114 -5.01 5.33 -10.38
CA PRO A 114 -5.97 5.49 -9.28
C PRO A 114 -5.67 4.51 -8.16
N GLU A 115 -5.81 4.94 -6.90
CA GLU A 115 -5.46 4.14 -5.72
C GLU A 115 -6.08 2.75 -5.75
N GLU A 116 -7.35 2.65 -6.08
CA GLU A 116 -8.08 1.39 -6.12
C GLU A 116 -7.51 0.40 -7.14
N GLN A 117 -7.07 0.88 -8.30
CA GLN A 117 -6.42 0.06 -9.33
C GLN A 117 -5.01 -0.35 -8.91
N ARG A 118 -4.26 0.57 -8.33
CA ARG A 118 -2.90 0.32 -7.82
C ARG A 118 -2.90 -0.72 -6.73
N LEU A 119 -3.80 -0.63 -5.75
CA LEU A 119 -3.92 -1.59 -4.65
C LEU A 119 -4.29 -2.99 -5.15
N ALA A 120 -5.27 -3.09 -6.04
CA ALA A 120 -5.66 -4.38 -6.60
C ALA A 120 -4.50 -5.04 -7.37
N LEU A 121 -3.81 -4.28 -8.21
CA LEU A 121 -2.66 -4.77 -8.97
C LEU A 121 -1.51 -5.20 -8.05
N THR A 122 -1.17 -4.40 -7.06
CA THR A 122 -0.09 -4.69 -6.11
C THR A 122 -0.37 -5.96 -5.32
N LEU A 123 -1.57 -6.12 -4.78
CA LEU A 123 -1.94 -7.30 -4.01
C LEU A 123 -1.81 -8.59 -4.82
N VAL A 124 -2.30 -8.59 -6.06
CA VAL A 124 -2.31 -9.80 -6.89
C VAL A 124 -0.97 -10.04 -7.56
N THR A 125 -0.37 -9.01 -8.16
CA THR A 125 0.82 -9.18 -9.00
C THR A 125 2.12 -9.20 -8.20
N ILE A 126 2.23 -8.36 -7.18
CA ILE A 126 3.46 -8.22 -6.40
C ILE A 126 3.42 -9.10 -5.15
N ASP A 127 2.32 -9.07 -4.41
CA ASP A 127 2.18 -9.82 -3.16
C ASP A 127 1.66 -11.25 -3.36
N GLY A 128 1.31 -11.63 -4.59
CA GLY A 128 0.88 -12.99 -4.92
C GLY A 128 -0.45 -13.39 -4.29
N LYS A 129 -1.30 -12.43 -3.90
CA LYS A 129 -2.63 -12.73 -3.38
C LYS A 129 -3.53 -13.22 -4.51
N THR A 130 -4.45 -14.13 -4.17
CA THR A 130 -5.51 -14.52 -5.10
C THR A 130 -6.50 -13.39 -5.30
N TYR A 131 -7.28 -13.43 -6.37
CA TYR A 131 -8.36 -12.46 -6.59
C TYR A 131 -9.36 -12.44 -5.43
N ALA A 132 -9.69 -13.62 -4.90
CA ALA A 132 -10.58 -13.74 -3.74
C ALA A 132 -9.99 -13.10 -2.48
N GLU A 133 -8.71 -13.29 -2.22
CA GLU A 133 -8.01 -12.66 -1.09
C GLU A 133 -7.95 -11.14 -1.24
N ALA A 134 -7.60 -10.64 -2.41
CA ALA A 134 -7.59 -9.21 -2.70
C ALA A 134 -8.99 -8.59 -2.56
N ALA A 135 -10.01 -9.27 -3.06
CA ALA A 135 -11.41 -8.86 -2.90
C ALA A 135 -11.82 -8.77 -1.43
N ALA A 136 -11.41 -9.74 -0.62
CA ALA A 136 -11.68 -9.73 0.82
C ALA A 136 -10.93 -8.62 1.56
N ILE A 137 -9.67 -8.34 1.19
CA ILE A 137 -8.87 -7.26 1.76
C ILE A 137 -9.48 -5.89 1.44
N LEU A 138 -9.83 -5.67 0.18
CA LEU A 138 -10.37 -4.38 -0.30
C LEU A 138 -11.90 -4.25 -0.10
N ASN A 139 -12.55 -5.32 0.37
CA ASN A 139 -13.99 -5.36 0.60
C ASN A 139 -14.81 -5.02 -0.65
N VAL A 140 -14.49 -5.67 -1.75
CA VAL A 140 -15.17 -5.54 -3.05
C VAL A 140 -15.40 -6.92 -3.66
N PRO A 141 -16.33 -7.06 -4.62
CA PRO A 141 -16.51 -8.31 -5.34
C PRO A 141 -15.26 -8.70 -6.14
N THR A 142 -15.05 -9.98 -6.34
CA THR A 142 -13.92 -10.52 -7.13
C THR A 142 -13.92 -9.98 -8.56
N GLY A 143 -15.07 -9.83 -9.19
CA GLY A 143 -15.18 -9.20 -10.51
C GLY A 143 -14.70 -7.77 -10.57
N THR A 144 -14.86 -7.02 -9.50
CA THR A 144 -14.31 -5.64 -9.37
C THR A 144 -12.79 -5.66 -9.34
N ILE A 145 -12.16 -6.62 -8.65
CA ILE A 145 -10.71 -6.81 -8.68
C ILE A 145 -10.21 -7.08 -10.10
N MET A 146 -10.88 -7.97 -10.81
CA MET A 146 -10.54 -8.30 -12.20
C MET A 146 -10.60 -7.08 -13.10
N SER A 147 -11.65 -6.26 -13.00
CA SER A 147 -11.82 -5.02 -13.76
C SER A 147 -10.75 -3.99 -13.43
N ARG A 148 -10.44 -3.81 -12.15
CA ARG A 148 -9.41 -2.86 -11.69
C ARG A 148 -8.03 -3.25 -12.20
N ILE A 149 -7.68 -4.52 -12.14
CA ILE A 149 -6.40 -5.03 -12.66
C ILE A 149 -6.31 -4.85 -14.17
N ALA A 150 -7.37 -5.15 -14.92
CA ALA A 150 -7.41 -4.98 -16.37
C ALA A 150 -7.18 -3.52 -16.77
N ARG A 151 -7.83 -2.59 -16.10
CA ARG A 151 -7.65 -1.13 -16.32
C ARG A 151 -6.25 -0.66 -15.93
N ALA A 152 -5.74 -1.14 -14.79
CA ALA A 152 -4.38 -0.83 -14.33
C ALA A 152 -3.33 -1.26 -15.35
N ARG A 153 -3.41 -2.49 -15.84
CA ARG A 153 -2.49 -3.03 -16.86
C ARG A 153 -2.54 -2.21 -18.15
N LYS A 154 -3.73 -1.87 -18.61
CA LYS A 154 -3.91 -1.05 -19.81
C LYS A 154 -3.24 0.32 -19.66
N GLN A 155 -3.47 0.99 -18.56
CA GLN A 155 -2.88 2.30 -18.29
C GLN A 155 -1.36 2.25 -18.14
N LEU A 156 -0.82 1.23 -17.45
CA LEU A 156 0.61 1.02 -17.32
C LEU A 156 1.29 0.82 -18.67
N LEU A 157 0.72 -0.01 -19.56
CA LEU A 157 1.25 -0.22 -20.91
C LEU A 157 1.26 1.08 -21.71
N GLN A 158 0.22 1.89 -21.62
CA GLN A 158 0.16 3.19 -22.29
C GLN A 158 1.23 4.15 -21.75
N THR A 159 1.39 4.24 -20.43
CA THR A 159 2.37 5.13 -19.81
C THR A 159 3.80 4.72 -20.15
N LEU A 160 4.12 3.43 -20.07
CA LEU A 160 5.47 2.92 -20.34
C LEU A 160 5.82 3.02 -21.82
N ASN A 161 4.87 2.76 -22.72
CA ASN A 161 5.09 2.89 -24.16
C ASN A 161 5.27 4.35 -24.60
N SER A 162 4.57 5.29 -23.98
CA SER A 162 4.72 6.72 -24.25
C SER A 162 6.08 7.25 -23.81
N GLY A 163 6.65 6.71 -22.74
CA GLY A 163 8.00 7.06 -22.27
C GLY A 163 9.13 6.55 -23.15
N THR A 164 8.88 5.57 -24.02
CA THR A 164 9.90 4.99 -24.91
C THR A 164 9.99 5.75 -26.25
N THR A 165 9.07 6.64 -26.56
CA THR A 165 8.99 7.34 -27.86
C THR A 165 9.75 8.68 -27.87
N GLU A 166 10.24 9.15 -26.74
CA GLU A 166 11.03 10.38 -26.63
C GLU A 166 12.55 10.09 -26.58
N GLN A 167 13.07 9.38 -27.59
CA GLN A 167 14.50 9.34 -27.90
C GLN A 167 14.72 9.60 -29.36
#